data_c3882e3fadfcaa31c9f7ffb547b2a8dd
#
_entry.id   c3882e3fadfcaa31c9f7ffb547b2a8dd
#
_cell.length_a   1.000
_cell.length_b   1.000
_cell.length_c   1.000
_cell.angle_alpha   90.00
_cell.angle_beta   90.00
_cell.angle_gamma   90.00
#
_symmetry.space_group_name_H-M   'P 1'
#
loop_
_entity.id
_entity.type
_entity.pdbx_description
1 polymer ?
#
loop_
_entity_poly.entity_id
_entity_poly.type
_entity_poly.pdbx_seq_one_letter_code
_entity_poly.pdbx_strand_id
1 'polypeptide(L)'
;MTQAEQLPVTIPPGTPMLKVIPPRLVEPYLNGQRSVIAGYLYDARDCPFRDPAAYYDALGLGYPGSDFSRGMPEIYLLRWLAIDMTGSLVPPPDEPHVQASVREYYALPVPIPVGAEICRVSAAGEEPIARYDGQVWLAPARRR
;
A
#
# COMPACT_ATOMS: atom_id res chain seq x y z
N MET A 1 -7.50 13.30 28.60
CA MET A 1 -7.30 12.00 27.94
C MET A 1 -6.19 11.22 28.60
N THR A 2 -6.41 9.99 28.83
CA THR A 2 -5.43 9.11 29.49
C THR A 2 -4.70 8.27 28.44
N GLN A 3 -3.52 7.80 28.79
CA GLN A 3 -2.75 6.91 27.93
C GLN A 3 -3.48 5.61 27.63
N ALA A 4 -4.37 5.16 28.52
CA ALA A 4 -5.15 3.96 28.32
C ALA A 4 -6.07 4.02 27.11
N GLU A 5 -6.42 5.22 26.65
CA GLU A 5 -7.25 5.38 25.46
C GLU A 5 -6.45 5.25 24.16
N GLN A 6 -5.14 5.24 24.24
CA GLN A 6 -4.24 5.10 23.12
C GLN A 6 -3.79 3.65 22.99
N LEU A 7 -4.75 2.77 22.76
CA LEU A 7 -4.43 1.34 22.58
C LEU A 7 -3.56 1.18 21.33
N PRO A 8 -2.60 0.23 21.37
CA PRO A 8 -1.81 -0.07 20.18
C PRO A 8 -2.72 -0.44 19.02
N VAL A 9 -2.42 0.15 17.87
CA VAL A 9 -3.12 -0.22 16.64
C VAL A 9 -2.55 -1.55 16.18
N THR A 10 -3.44 -2.48 15.87
CA THR A 10 -3.05 -3.80 15.38
C THR A 10 -3.78 -4.12 14.09
N ILE A 11 -3.12 -4.90 13.25
CA ILE A 11 -3.72 -5.45 12.03
C ILE A 11 -3.70 -6.96 12.20
N PRO A 12 -4.87 -7.62 12.22
CA PRO A 12 -4.88 -9.08 12.34
C PRO A 12 -4.09 -9.75 11.22
N PRO A 13 -3.27 -10.75 11.52
CA PRO A 13 -2.57 -11.51 10.48
C PRO A 13 -3.54 -12.04 9.43
N GLY A 14 -3.13 -11.99 8.17
CA GLY A 14 -3.96 -12.41 7.05
C GLY A 14 -4.89 -11.34 6.50
N THR A 15 -4.96 -10.17 7.14
CA THR A 15 -5.73 -9.05 6.58
C THR A 15 -5.11 -8.63 5.24
N PRO A 16 -5.91 -8.51 4.17
CA PRO A 16 -5.37 -8.00 2.90
C PRO A 16 -5.06 -6.52 3.02
N MET A 17 -3.82 -6.18 2.69
CA MET A 17 -3.29 -4.82 2.80
C MET A 17 -2.86 -4.31 1.45
N LEU A 18 -2.86 -2.99 1.30
CA LEU A 18 -2.25 -2.35 0.14
C LEU A 18 -1.52 -1.07 0.51
N LYS A 19 -0.56 -0.73 -0.30
CA LYS A 19 0.14 0.55 -0.28
C LYS A 19 0.19 1.07 -1.71
N VAL A 20 -0.11 2.36 -1.88
CA VAL A 20 0.01 2.98 -3.20
C VAL A 20 1.46 3.42 -3.37
N ILE A 21 2.07 3.01 -4.48
CA ILE A 21 3.44 3.41 -4.82
C ILE A 21 3.45 4.29 -6.06
N PRO A 22 4.18 5.42 -6.01
CA PRO A 22 4.33 6.25 -7.21
C PRO A 22 5.14 5.51 -8.27
N PRO A 23 4.89 5.78 -9.55
CA PRO A 23 5.60 5.06 -10.64
C PRO A 23 7.12 5.07 -10.51
N ARG A 24 7.71 6.15 -9.99
CA ARG A 24 9.16 6.25 -9.84
C ARG A 24 9.77 5.25 -8.84
N LEU A 25 8.94 4.67 -7.95
CA LEU A 25 9.42 3.70 -6.96
C LEU A 25 9.28 2.25 -7.41
N VAL A 26 8.61 2.00 -8.53
CA VAL A 26 8.40 0.62 -9.00
C VAL A 26 9.73 -0.05 -9.31
N GLU A 27 10.59 0.59 -10.09
CA GLU A 27 11.89 0.03 -10.44
C GLU A 27 12.77 -0.22 -9.21
N PRO A 28 12.90 0.71 -8.24
CA PRO A 28 13.64 0.43 -7.01
C PRO A 28 13.13 -0.79 -6.24
N TYR A 29 11.82 -1.03 -6.22
CA TYR A 29 11.30 -2.25 -5.62
C TYR A 29 11.72 -3.48 -6.43
N LEU A 30 11.51 -3.45 -7.74
CA LEU A 30 11.76 -4.61 -8.59
C LEU A 30 13.24 -5.02 -8.60
N ASN A 31 14.16 -4.07 -8.50
CA ASN A 31 15.59 -4.37 -8.53
C ASN A 31 16.22 -4.57 -7.14
N GLY A 32 15.41 -4.52 -6.08
CA GLY A 32 15.88 -4.78 -4.73
C GLY A 32 16.52 -3.60 -4.01
N GLN A 33 16.57 -2.42 -4.61
CA GLN A 33 17.09 -1.23 -3.96
C GLN A 33 16.18 -0.79 -2.81
N ARG A 34 14.86 -1.03 -2.94
CA ARG A 34 13.90 -0.76 -1.90
C ARG A 34 13.30 -2.09 -1.44
N SER A 35 13.58 -2.47 -0.20
CA SER A 35 13.25 -3.80 0.31
C SER A 35 12.32 -3.78 1.52
N VAL A 36 11.69 -2.63 1.80
CA VAL A 36 10.83 -2.48 2.97
C VAL A 36 9.51 -1.83 2.59
N ILE A 37 8.50 -2.10 3.42
CA ILE A 37 7.22 -1.41 3.37
C ILE A 37 7.23 -0.41 4.53
N ALA A 38 6.90 0.85 4.25
CA ALA A 38 6.85 1.89 5.27
C ALA A 38 5.85 2.97 4.86
N GLY A 39 5.39 3.75 5.83
CA GLY A 39 4.49 4.87 5.58
C GLY A 39 3.03 4.46 5.60
N TYR A 40 2.21 5.10 4.79
CA TYR A 40 0.77 4.88 4.80
C TYR A 40 0.39 3.56 4.15
N LEU A 41 -0.44 2.80 4.87
CA LEU A 41 -0.96 1.50 4.46
C LEU A 41 -2.47 1.53 4.60
N TYR A 42 -3.17 0.70 3.83
CA TYR A 42 -4.62 0.66 3.83
C TYR A 42 -5.12 -0.77 3.89
N ASP A 43 -6.27 -0.95 4.54
CA ASP A 43 -6.98 -2.23 4.47
C ASP A 43 -7.58 -2.36 3.06
N ALA A 44 -7.13 -3.35 2.30
CA ALA A 44 -7.54 -3.50 0.91
C ALA A 44 -9.04 -3.75 0.76
N ARG A 45 -9.70 -4.30 1.80
CA ARG A 45 -11.14 -4.54 1.76
C ARG A 45 -11.95 -3.24 1.72
N ASP A 46 -11.35 -2.15 2.17
CA ASP A 46 -11.97 -0.82 2.14
C ASP A 46 -11.72 -0.07 0.82
N CYS A 47 -10.98 -0.68 -0.10
CA CYS A 47 -10.50 -0.04 -1.32
C CYS A 47 -11.00 -0.77 -2.58
N PRO A 48 -12.33 -0.82 -2.84
CA PRO A 48 -12.86 -1.49 -4.02
C PRO A 48 -12.77 -0.60 -5.27
N PHE A 49 -11.74 0.20 -5.38
CA PHE A 49 -11.58 1.17 -6.45
C PHE A 49 -11.01 0.49 -7.70
N ARG A 50 -11.33 1.04 -8.88
CA ARG A 50 -11.02 0.39 -10.15
C ARG A 50 -10.09 1.18 -11.05
N ASP A 51 -9.87 2.46 -10.76
CA ASP A 51 -9.04 3.30 -11.61
C ASP A 51 -8.20 4.26 -10.76
N PRO A 52 -7.14 4.86 -11.34
CA PRO A 52 -6.25 5.74 -10.61
C PRO A 52 -6.94 6.94 -9.96
N ALA A 53 -7.91 7.55 -10.63
CA ALA A 53 -8.58 8.73 -10.09
C ALA A 53 -9.39 8.38 -8.83
N ALA A 54 -10.04 7.22 -8.80
CA ALA A 54 -10.78 6.77 -7.63
C ALA A 54 -9.87 6.54 -6.42
N TYR A 55 -8.71 5.94 -6.63
CA TYR A 55 -7.70 5.81 -5.57
C TYR A 55 -7.20 7.17 -5.11
N TYR A 56 -6.91 8.06 -6.05
CA TYR A 56 -6.42 9.40 -5.74
C TYR A 56 -7.39 10.14 -4.82
N ASP A 57 -8.68 10.12 -5.18
CA ASP A 57 -9.69 10.84 -4.42
C ASP A 57 -9.94 10.19 -3.05
N ALA A 58 -10.11 8.87 -3.02
CA ALA A 58 -10.49 8.17 -1.79
C ALA A 58 -9.36 8.12 -0.75
N LEU A 59 -8.12 8.01 -1.19
CA LEU A 59 -6.98 7.89 -0.30
C LEU A 59 -6.28 9.24 -0.05
N GLY A 60 -6.80 10.32 -0.63
CA GLY A 60 -6.25 11.64 -0.40
C GLY A 60 -4.83 11.79 -0.90
N LEU A 61 -4.53 11.27 -2.08
CA LEU A 61 -3.16 11.23 -2.60
C LEU A 61 -2.63 12.59 -3.06
N GLY A 62 -3.50 13.61 -3.09
CA GLY A 62 -3.13 14.95 -3.56
C GLY A 62 -2.58 15.89 -2.49
N TYR A 63 -1.97 15.36 -1.43
CA TYR A 63 -1.38 16.20 -0.39
C TYR A 63 -0.17 16.99 -0.92
N PRO A 64 0.20 18.11 -0.25
CA PRO A 64 1.35 18.92 -0.69
C PRO A 64 2.63 18.09 -0.76
N GLY A 65 3.35 18.22 -1.87
CA GLY A 65 4.59 17.45 -2.10
C GLY A 65 4.38 16.03 -2.57
N SER A 66 3.13 15.63 -2.85
CA SER A 66 2.82 14.29 -3.31
C SER A 66 3.40 14.01 -4.69
N ASP A 67 3.79 12.74 -4.89
CA ASP A 67 4.20 12.24 -6.20
C ASP A 67 3.01 11.89 -7.11
N PHE A 68 1.78 12.01 -6.60
CA PHE A 68 0.59 11.62 -7.33
C PHE A 68 -0.15 12.83 -7.87
N SER A 69 -0.78 12.67 -9.02
CA SER A 69 -1.70 13.66 -9.58
C SER A 69 -2.97 12.95 -10.05
N ARG A 70 -4.09 13.67 -10.03
CA ARG A 70 -5.39 13.08 -10.32
C ARG A 70 -5.49 12.56 -11.75
N GLY A 71 -4.76 13.16 -12.68
CA GLY A 71 -4.80 12.78 -14.09
C GLY A 71 -3.80 11.71 -14.49
N MET A 72 -3.11 11.09 -13.55
CA MET A 72 -2.15 10.04 -13.88
C MET A 72 -2.84 8.88 -14.60
N PRO A 73 -2.26 8.38 -15.73
CA PRO A 73 -2.86 7.27 -16.46
C PRO A 73 -2.77 5.95 -15.71
N GLU A 74 -1.81 5.81 -14.78
CA GLU A 74 -1.66 4.60 -14.00
C GLU A 74 -1.00 4.89 -12.67
N ILE A 75 -1.32 4.04 -11.69
CA ILE A 75 -0.66 3.98 -10.39
C ILE A 75 -0.31 2.53 -10.11
N TYR A 76 0.49 2.32 -9.09
CA TYR A 76 0.90 0.97 -8.70
C TYR A 76 0.51 0.71 -7.27
N LEU A 77 0.15 -0.54 -6.98
CA LEU A 77 -0.20 -0.98 -5.64
C LEU A 77 0.74 -2.09 -5.22
N LEU A 78 1.22 -2.01 -4.00
CA LEU A 78 1.88 -3.13 -3.34
C LEU A 78 0.79 -3.79 -2.50
N ARG A 79 0.52 -5.07 -2.74
CA ARG A 79 -0.50 -5.85 -2.04
C ARG A 79 0.12 -7.02 -1.32
N TRP A 80 -0.34 -7.28 -0.10
CA TRP A 80 0.15 -8.43 0.68
C TRP A 80 -0.90 -8.82 1.71
N LEU A 81 -0.74 -9.99 2.31
CA LEU A 81 -1.49 -10.39 3.49
C LEU A 81 -0.69 -10.00 4.71
N ALA A 82 -1.35 -9.36 5.67
CA ALA A 82 -0.67 -8.84 6.85
C ALA A 82 0.06 -9.93 7.63
N ILE A 83 1.27 -9.60 8.04
CA ILE A 83 2.07 -10.37 9.00
C ILE A 83 2.02 -9.64 10.34
N ASP A 84 2.62 -10.22 11.37
CA ASP A 84 2.73 -9.55 12.66
C ASP A 84 3.59 -8.29 12.49
N MET A 85 2.97 -7.13 12.72
CA MET A 85 3.62 -5.83 12.65
C MET A 85 3.66 -5.14 14.02
N THR A 86 3.56 -5.92 15.09
CA THR A 86 3.58 -5.39 16.45
C THR A 86 4.80 -4.52 16.67
N GLY A 87 4.58 -3.28 17.14
CA GLY A 87 5.64 -2.32 17.35
C GLY A 87 6.05 -1.53 16.11
N SER A 88 5.56 -1.92 14.93
CA SER A 88 5.87 -1.20 13.69
C SER A 88 4.79 -0.19 13.29
N LEU A 89 3.57 -0.35 13.80
CA LEU A 89 2.49 0.61 13.53
C LEU A 89 2.56 1.74 14.54
N VAL A 90 2.58 2.96 14.05
CA VAL A 90 2.69 4.17 14.88
C VAL A 90 1.65 5.19 14.43
N PRO A 91 1.35 6.20 15.25
CA PRO A 91 0.45 7.26 14.81
C PRO A 91 1.00 7.95 13.56
N PRO A 92 0.14 8.27 12.59
CA PRO A 92 0.58 8.98 11.39
C PRO A 92 1.06 10.38 11.74
N PRO A 93 2.06 10.92 11.00
CA PRO A 93 2.63 12.25 11.29
C PRO A 93 1.69 13.39 10.92
N ASP A 94 0.73 13.15 10.04
CA ASP A 94 -0.18 14.17 9.53
C ASP A 94 -1.64 13.81 9.82
N GLU A 95 -2.53 14.77 9.64
CA GLU A 95 -3.96 14.51 9.72
C GLU A 95 -4.38 13.57 8.59
N PRO A 96 -5.42 12.75 8.80
CA PRO A 96 -5.88 11.83 7.77
C PRO A 96 -6.30 12.56 6.50
N HIS A 97 -5.85 12.07 5.35
CA HIS A 97 -6.28 12.52 4.03
C HIS A 97 -7.26 11.54 3.38
N VAL A 98 -7.40 10.38 3.97
CA VAL A 98 -8.22 9.29 3.47
C VAL A 98 -9.68 9.53 3.82
N GLN A 99 -10.60 9.09 2.95
CA GLN A 99 -12.03 9.14 3.28
C GLN A 99 -12.36 8.21 4.45
N ALA A 100 -13.42 8.55 5.21
CA ALA A 100 -13.72 7.91 6.48
C ALA A 100 -14.02 6.40 6.37
N SER A 101 -14.43 5.92 5.19
CA SER A 101 -14.74 4.50 4.98
C SER A 101 -13.50 3.61 4.84
N VAL A 102 -12.32 4.20 4.75
CA VAL A 102 -11.07 3.46 4.52
C VAL A 102 -10.22 3.47 5.78
N ARG A 103 -9.82 2.28 6.24
CA ARG A 103 -8.90 2.15 7.36
C ARG A 103 -7.48 2.39 6.88
N GLU A 104 -6.86 3.41 7.47
CA GLU A 104 -5.49 3.83 7.16
C GLU A 104 -4.58 3.55 8.35
N TYR A 105 -3.38 3.12 8.07
CA TYR A 105 -2.34 2.86 9.06
C TYR A 105 -1.05 3.54 8.65
N TYR A 106 -0.17 3.77 9.60
CA TYR A 106 1.17 4.28 9.32
C TYR A 106 2.20 3.33 9.93
N ALA A 107 3.16 2.89 9.12
CA ALA A 107 4.12 1.88 9.54
C ALA A 107 5.55 2.39 9.48
N LEU A 108 6.33 2.04 10.50
CA LEU A 108 7.78 2.06 10.42
C LEU A 108 8.23 0.95 9.46
N PRO A 109 9.46 1.03 8.90
CA PRO A 109 9.89 0.06 7.90
C PRO A 109 9.80 -1.39 8.39
N VAL A 110 9.20 -2.24 7.58
CA VAL A 110 9.12 -3.69 7.80
C VAL A 110 9.51 -4.41 6.52
N PRO A 111 10.05 -5.63 6.62
CA PRO A 111 10.38 -6.41 5.43
C PRO A 111 9.15 -6.70 4.57
N ILE A 112 9.37 -6.80 3.26
CA ILE A 112 8.32 -7.19 2.33
C ILE A 112 7.98 -8.66 2.56
N PRO A 113 6.69 -9.00 2.80
CA PRO A 113 6.32 -10.40 2.99
C PRO A 113 6.45 -11.22 1.71
N VAL A 114 6.78 -12.50 1.88
CA VAL A 114 6.73 -13.46 0.76
C VAL A 114 5.30 -13.50 0.23
N GLY A 115 5.16 -13.49 -1.08
CA GLY A 115 3.86 -13.51 -1.74
C GLY A 115 3.28 -12.13 -2.02
N ALA A 116 3.94 -11.06 -1.58
CA ALA A 116 3.52 -9.71 -1.95
C ALA A 116 3.52 -9.53 -3.47
N GLU A 117 2.60 -8.72 -3.95
CA GLU A 117 2.46 -8.44 -5.39
C GLU A 117 2.53 -6.95 -5.65
N ILE A 118 3.12 -6.58 -6.77
CA ILE A 118 2.97 -5.24 -7.32
C ILE A 118 1.97 -5.33 -8.46
N CYS A 119 0.95 -4.48 -8.40
CA CYS A 119 -0.12 -4.44 -9.38
C CYS A 119 -0.16 -3.06 -10.04
N ARG A 120 -0.43 -3.03 -11.34
CA ARG A 120 -0.64 -1.79 -12.08
C ARG A 120 -2.14 -1.54 -12.20
N VAL A 121 -2.57 -0.34 -11.85
CA VAL A 121 -3.95 0.10 -11.99
C VAL A 121 -4.00 1.17 -13.07
N SER A 122 -4.84 0.94 -14.08
CA SER A 122 -5.05 1.86 -15.20
C SER A 122 -6.53 1.86 -15.56
N ALA A 123 -6.90 2.61 -16.60
CA ALA A 123 -8.27 2.60 -17.12
C ALA A 123 -8.70 1.20 -17.59
N ALA A 124 -7.75 0.34 -17.95
CA ALA A 124 -8.03 -1.04 -18.34
C ALA A 124 -8.28 -1.98 -17.16
N GLY A 125 -8.08 -1.50 -15.93
CA GLY A 125 -8.25 -2.30 -14.73
C GLY A 125 -6.96 -2.49 -13.97
N GLU A 126 -6.95 -3.48 -13.09
CA GLU A 126 -5.79 -3.82 -12.26
C GLU A 126 -5.19 -5.14 -12.74
N GLU A 127 -3.86 -5.17 -12.87
CA GLU A 127 -3.15 -6.39 -13.24
C GLU A 127 -1.88 -6.56 -12.41
N PRO A 128 -1.59 -7.78 -11.93
CA PRO A 128 -0.32 -8.03 -11.25
C PRO A 128 0.82 -7.98 -12.27
N ILE A 129 1.92 -7.31 -11.90
CA ILE A 129 3.11 -7.24 -12.77
C ILE A 129 4.30 -7.96 -12.15
N ALA A 130 4.31 -8.22 -10.85
CA ALA A 130 5.39 -8.93 -10.19
C ALA A 130 4.93 -9.53 -8.88
N ARG A 131 5.58 -10.61 -8.47
CA ARG A 131 5.35 -11.28 -7.20
C ARG A 131 6.68 -11.53 -6.49
N TYR A 132 6.70 -11.29 -5.18
CA TYR A 132 7.90 -11.43 -4.37
C TYR A 132 8.03 -12.85 -3.81
N ASP A 133 9.19 -13.49 -4.04
CA ASP A 133 9.42 -14.86 -3.54
C ASP A 133 10.16 -14.90 -2.20
N GLY A 134 10.49 -13.75 -1.64
CA GLY A 134 11.28 -13.60 -0.42
C GLY A 134 12.71 -13.11 -0.68
N GLN A 135 13.13 -13.10 -1.93
CA GLN A 135 14.46 -12.65 -2.33
C GLN A 135 14.42 -11.71 -3.53
N VAL A 136 13.65 -12.08 -4.54
CA VAL A 136 13.55 -11.31 -5.78
C VAL A 136 12.09 -11.23 -6.24
N TRP A 137 11.83 -10.28 -7.12
CA TRP A 137 10.53 -10.14 -7.78
C TRP A 137 10.52 -10.94 -9.07
N LEU A 138 9.48 -11.75 -9.24
CA LEU A 138 9.30 -12.61 -10.39
C LEU A 138 8.10 -12.15 -11.19
N ALA A 139 8.05 -12.50 -12.46
CA ALA A 139 6.87 -12.28 -13.27
C ALA A 139 5.69 -13.08 -12.67
N PRO A 140 4.46 -12.52 -12.68
CA PRO A 140 3.32 -13.24 -12.15
C PRO A 140 3.01 -14.47 -13.00
N ALA A 141 2.39 -15.47 -12.36
CA ALA A 141 1.95 -16.66 -13.09
C ALA A 141 0.91 -16.26 -14.13
N ARG A 142 1.02 -16.82 -15.33
CA ARG A 142 0.04 -16.58 -16.38
C ARG A 142 -1.27 -17.26 -16.02
N ARG A 143 -2.35 -16.49 -16.14
CA ARG A 143 -3.69 -17.06 -16.05
C ARG A 143 -4.12 -17.56 -17.43
N ARG A 144 -4.79 -18.66 -17.42
CA ARG A 144 -5.38 -19.22 -18.64
C ARG A 144 -6.89 -19.09 -18.62
#